data_140d7fdb94ff20470372d18021d7587a
#
_entry.id   140d7fdb94ff20470372d18021d7587a
#
_cell.length_a   1.000
_cell.length_b   1.000
_cell.length_c   1.000
_cell.angle_alpha   90.00
_cell.angle_beta   90.00
_cell.angle_gamma   90.00
#
_symmetry.space_group_name_H-M   'P 1'
#
loop_
_entity.id
_entity.type
_entity.pdbx_description
1 polymer ?
#
loop_
_entity_poly.entity_id
_entity_poly.type
_entity_poly.pdbx_seq_one_letter_code
_entity_poly.pdbx_strand_id
1 'polypeptide(L)'
;RDVLGSRGLGDVYKRQVVYGTQGVCMVKEISMLKLGKTKGEYYVLSPIDDPGSTVYVPTASEKLANKLRPVLTGSEANALIDEAANEPLDWIASDNERKTVCDDIVKNGSRKQLMQLVGMLYRRREALKDQKKHFHNVDAQYLKTAERMLHGELAYALGIAADDVAEYIRRRLAGCDT
;
A
#
# COMPACT_ATOMS: atom_id res chain seq x y z
N ARG A 1 -6.33 -6.10 -16.20
CA ARG A 1 -7.76 -5.87 -16.29
C ARG A 1 -8.63 -6.97 -15.72
N ASP A 2 -8.14 -8.07 -15.30
CA ASP A 2 -8.90 -9.06 -14.55
C ASP A 2 -8.20 -9.26 -13.22
N VAL A 3 -8.40 -8.30 -12.31
CA VAL A 3 -7.74 -8.35 -10.99
C VAL A 3 -8.22 -9.57 -10.20
N LEU A 4 -9.46 -9.96 -10.40
CA LEU A 4 -10.10 -11.18 -9.92
C LEU A 4 -11.18 -11.60 -10.93
N GLY A 5 -10.85 -11.48 -12.24
CA GLY A 5 -11.78 -11.75 -13.33
C GLY A 5 -12.33 -13.16 -13.29
N SER A 6 -13.60 -13.24 -13.40
CA SER A 6 -14.57 -14.28 -13.74
C SER A 6 -14.12 -15.73 -14.02
N ARG A 7 -12.96 -16.17 -13.55
CA ARG A 7 -12.53 -17.56 -13.57
C ARG A 7 -12.61 -18.13 -12.16
N GLY A 8 -13.74 -18.74 -11.86
CA GLY A 8 -13.94 -19.67 -10.77
C GLY A 8 -13.62 -19.14 -9.38
N LEU A 9 -14.65 -18.93 -8.56
CA LEU A 9 -14.59 -18.62 -7.12
C LEU A 9 -13.60 -19.51 -6.33
N GLY A 10 -13.18 -20.64 -6.86
CA GLY A 10 -12.19 -21.55 -6.27
C GLY A 10 -10.74 -21.05 -6.31
N ASP A 11 -10.38 -20.19 -7.28
CA ASP A 11 -9.01 -19.70 -7.45
C ASP A 11 -8.63 -18.57 -6.50
N VAL A 12 -9.59 -17.93 -5.84
CA VAL A 12 -9.37 -16.81 -4.93
C VAL A 12 -9.16 -17.27 -3.49
N TYR A 13 -9.66 -18.48 -3.15
CA TYR A 13 -9.51 -19.06 -1.81
C TYR A 13 -8.04 -19.34 -1.47
N LYS A 14 -7.61 -18.89 -0.29
CA LYS A 14 -6.21 -18.94 0.19
C LYS A 14 -5.20 -18.11 -0.63
N ARG A 15 -5.67 -17.23 -1.52
CA ARG A 15 -4.79 -16.31 -2.25
C ARG A 15 -4.48 -15.08 -1.39
N GLN A 16 -3.22 -14.63 -1.46
CA GLN A 16 -2.85 -13.35 -0.87
C GLN A 16 -3.22 -12.20 -1.82
N VAL A 17 -3.82 -11.17 -1.25
CA VAL A 17 -4.22 -9.96 -1.96
C VAL A 17 -3.84 -8.73 -1.16
N VAL A 18 -3.67 -7.60 -1.81
CA VAL A 18 -3.54 -6.30 -1.12
C VAL A 18 -4.89 -5.61 -1.15
N TYR A 19 -5.38 -5.18 0.01
CA TYR A 19 -6.64 -4.46 0.13
C TYR A 19 -6.47 -3.10 0.79
N GLY A 20 -6.41 -2.05 -0.03
CA GLY A 20 -6.37 -0.66 0.43
C GLY A 20 -5.36 -0.43 1.56
N THR A 21 -5.83 0.18 2.65
CA THR A 21 -5.02 0.46 3.85
C THR A 21 -4.83 -0.74 4.78
N GLN A 22 -5.50 -1.87 4.52
CA GLN A 22 -5.38 -3.10 5.31
C GLN A 22 -4.10 -3.89 4.97
N GLY A 23 -3.42 -3.52 3.89
CA GLY A 23 -2.20 -4.19 3.46
C GLY A 23 -2.45 -5.57 2.85
N VAL A 24 -1.51 -6.48 3.06
CA VAL A 24 -1.58 -7.85 2.56
C VAL A 24 -2.56 -8.67 3.40
N CYS A 25 -3.54 -9.25 2.74
CA CYS A 25 -4.58 -10.08 3.36
C CYS A 25 -4.61 -11.46 2.70
N MET A 26 -4.97 -12.47 3.49
CA MET A 26 -5.34 -13.78 2.97
C MET A 26 -6.84 -13.85 2.73
N VAL A 27 -7.26 -14.31 1.57
CA VAL A 27 -8.67 -14.64 1.31
C VAL A 27 -9.00 -15.96 2.00
N LYS A 28 -9.81 -15.89 3.06
CA LYS A 28 -10.22 -17.07 3.82
C LYS A 28 -11.33 -17.84 3.11
N GLU A 29 -12.34 -17.12 2.65
CA GLU A 29 -13.49 -17.68 1.95
C GLU A 29 -14.27 -16.58 1.22
N ILE A 30 -15.21 -17.02 0.41
CA ILE A 30 -16.26 -16.19 -0.16
C ILE A 30 -17.58 -16.75 0.38
N SER A 31 -18.33 -15.94 1.10
CA SER A 31 -19.50 -16.38 1.83
C SER A 31 -20.69 -15.45 1.66
N MET A 32 -21.90 -16.05 1.66
CA MET A 32 -23.15 -15.33 1.76
C MET A 32 -23.37 -14.92 3.21
N LEU A 33 -23.23 -13.65 3.52
CA LEU A 33 -23.35 -13.12 4.88
C LEU A 33 -24.47 -12.08 4.96
N LYS A 34 -25.05 -11.97 6.15
CA LYS A 34 -25.95 -10.87 6.52
C LYS A 34 -25.22 -9.96 7.48
N LEU A 35 -24.73 -8.84 6.99
CA LEU A 35 -24.06 -7.82 7.80
C LEU A 35 -25.04 -6.64 8.00
N GLY A 36 -25.54 -6.52 9.23
CA GLY A 36 -26.58 -5.55 9.54
C GLY A 36 -27.90 -5.81 8.78
N LYS A 37 -28.31 -4.84 7.97
CA LYS A 37 -29.54 -4.93 7.14
C LYS A 37 -29.29 -5.50 5.73
N THR A 38 -28.02 -5.67 5.33
CA THR A 38 -27.66 -6.09 3.98
C THR A 38 -27.25 -7.56 3.98
N LYS A 39 -27.88 -8.35 3.11
CA LYS A 39 -27.49 -9.72 2.81
C LYS A 39 -26.82 -9.74 1.43
N GLY A 40 -25.65 -10.37 1.34
CA GLY A 40 -24.89 -10.43 0.10
C GLY A 40 -23.71 -11.39 0.20
N GLU A 41 -23.01 -11.53 -0.91
CA GLU A 41 -21.78 -12.29 -1.00
C GLU A 41 -20.59 -11.39 -0.67
N TYR A 42 -19.66 -11.90 0.13
CA TYR A 42 -18.50 -11.17 0.60
C TYR A 42 -17.23 -11.99 0.46
N TYR A 43 -16.13 -11.34 0.07
CA TYR A 43 -14.79 -11.85 0.35
C TYR A 43 -14.53 -11.69 1.84
N VAL A 44 -14.12 -12.75 2.51
CA VAL A 44 -13.69 -12.75 3.91
C VAL A 44 -12.17 -12.74 3.95
N LEU A 45 -11.59 -11.62 4.33
CA LEU A 45 -10.15 -11.39 4.32
C LEU A 45 -9.61 -11.39 5.76
N SER A 46 -8.41 -11.93 5.92
CA SER A 46 -7.64 -11.83 7.18
C SER A 46 -6.33 -11.11 6.87
N PRO A 47 -6.08 -9.92 7.46
CA PRO A 47 -4.80 -9.25 7.33
C PRO A 47 -3.66 -10.12 7.87
N ILE A 48 -2.52 -10.14 7.18
CA ILE A 48 -1.37 -10.96 7.62
C ILE A 48 -0.76 -10.39 8.89
N ASP A 49 -0.72 -9.06 9.01
CA ASP A 49 -0.14 -8.36 10.17
C ASP A 49 -1.07 -8.36 11.39
N ASP A 50 -2.35 -8.67 11.20
CA ASP A 50 -3.36 -8.77 12.26
C ASP A 50 -4.30 -9.96 12.01
N PRO A 51 -3.85 -11.20 12.27
CA PRO A 51 -4.63 -12.41 12.01
C PRO A 51 -5.93 -12.52 12.81
N GLY A 52 -6.06 -11.72 13.88
CA GLY A 52 -7.28 -11.65 14.71
C GLY A 52 -8.40 -10.83 14.10
N SER A 53 -8.06 -9.96 13.15
CA SER A 53 -9.02 -9.12 12.44
C SER A 53 -9.61 -9.82 11.22
N THR A 54 -10.85 -9.44 10.90
CA THR A 54 -11.54 -9.92 9.70
C THR A 54 -12.11 -8.74 8.93
N VAL A 55 -11.87 -8.70 7.63
CA VAL A 55 -12.35 -7.65 6.73
C VAL A 55 -13.33 -8.28 5.74
N TYR A 56 -14.50 -7.68 5.61
CA TYR A 56 -15.55 -8.12 4.70
C TYR A 56 -15.65 -7.17 3.51
N VAL A 57 -15.48 -7.68 2.30
CA VAL A 57 -15.56 -6.88 1.07
C VAL A 57 -16.69 -7.42 0.21
N PRO A 58 -17.77 -6.65 0.00
CA PRO A 58 -18.89 -7.11 -0.82
C PRO A 58 -18.45 -7.32 -2.27
N THR A 59 -18.74 -8.50 -2.81
CA THR A 59 -18.40 -8.87 -4.20
C THR A 59 -19.20 -8.04 -5.23
N ALA A 60 -20.40 -7.60 -4.87
CA ALA A 60 -21.26 -6.78 -5.72
C ALA A 60 -20.80 -5.31 -5.84
N SER A 61 -19.89 -4.85 -5.01
CA SER A 61 -19.37 -3.49 -5.09
C SER A 61 -18.10 -3.44 -5.93
N GLU A 62 -18.23 -3.13 -7.21
CA GLU A 62 -17.07 -2.98 -8.12
C GLU A 62 -16.01 -2.03 -7.54
N LYS A 63 -16.43 -0.91 -6.94
CA LYS A 63 -15.53 0.08 -6.34
C LYS A 63 -14.68 -0.52 -5.22
N LEU A 64 -15.24 -1.40 -4.39
CA LEU A 64 -14.51 -2.04 -3.30
C LEU A 64 -13.75 -3.28 -3.77
N ALA A 65 -14.33 -4.07 -4.68
CA ALA A 65 -13.66 -5.21 -5.29
C ALA A 65 -12.42 -4.78 -6.10
N ASN A 66 -12.47 -3.64 -6.80
CA ASN A 66 -11.33 -3.08 -7.53
C ASN A 66 -10.17 -2.60 -6.63
N LYS A 67 -10.39 -2.49 -5.32
CA LYS A 67 -9.32 -2.23 -4.34
C LYS A 67 -8.56 -3.49 -3.95
N LEU A 68 -9.05 -4.67 -4.29
CA LEU A 68 -8.33 -5.92 -4.17
C LEU A 68 -7.31 -6.02 -5.30
N ARG A 69 -6.04 -6.11 -4.96
CA ARG A 69 -4.93 -6.16 -5.93
C ARG A 69 -4.07 -7.40 -5.67
N PRO A 70 -3.51 -8.03 -6.71
CA PRO A 70 -2.51 -9.06 -6.52
C PRO A 70 -1.31 -8.51 -5.76
N VAL A 71 -0.66 -9.33 -4.94
CA VAL A 71 0.61 -8.98 -4.31
C VAL A 71 1.71 -8.90 -5.36
N LEU A 72 2.64 -7.97 -5.21
CA LEU A 72 3.80 -7.87 -6.08
C LEU A 72 4.71 -9.09 -5.95
N THR A 73 5.37 -9.46 -7.03
CA THR A 73 6.57 -10.30 -6.99
C THR A 73 7.78 -9.48 -6.56
N GLY A 74 8.86 -10.14 -6.14
CA GLY A 74 10.11 -9.44 -5.79
C GLY A 74 10.68 -8.60 -6.95
N SER A 75 10.57 -9.11 -8.19
CA SER A 75 10.99 -8.38 -9.39
C SER A 75 10.15 -7.13 -9.63
N GLU A 76 8.82 -7.23 -9.48
CA GLU A 76 7.91 -6.08 -9.60
C GLU A 76 8.11 -5.06 -8.49
N ALA A 77 8.42 -5.50 -7.27
CA ALA A 77 8.75 -4.62 -6.15
C ALA A 77 10.03 -3.81 -6.45
N ASN A 78 11.05 -4.46 -6.97
CA ASN A 78 12.29 -3.80 -7.37
C ASN A 78 12.09 -2.80 -8.52
N ALA A 79 11.33 -3.18 -9.55
CA ALA A 79 10.99 -2.29 -10.65
C ALA A 79 10.21 -1.06 -10.16
N LEU A 80 9.27 -1.24 -9.24
CA LEU A 80 8.51 -0.15 -8.62
C LEU A 80 9.40 0.86 -7.89
N ILE A 81 10.40 0.38 -7.13
CA ILE A 81 11.36 1.25 -6.42
C ILE A 81 12.16 2.07 -7.44
N ASP A 82 12.68 1.43 -8.47
CA ASP A 82 13.49 2.09 -9.49
C ASP A 82 12.69 3.12 -10.31
N GLU A 83 11.47 2.76 -10.73
CA GLU A 83 10.59 3.66 -11.46
C GLU A 83 10.19 4.90 -10.66
N ALA A 84 9.86 4.72 -9.38
CA ALA A 84 9.50 5.84 -8.52
C ALA A 84 10.69 6.77 -8.23
N ALA A 85 11.90 6.23 -8.18
CA ALA A 85 13.12 7.01 -8.00
C ALA A 85 13.50 7.80 -9.26
N ASN A 86 13.24 7.24 -10.44
CA ASN A 86 13.50 7.91 -11.72
C ASN A 86 12.54 9.07 -11.99
N GLU A 87 11.35 9.03 -11.41
CA GLU A 87 10.33 10.06 -11.57
C GLU A 87 9.88 10.57 -10.18
N PRO A 88 10.74 11.29 -9.44
CA PRO A 88 10.43 11.71 -8.08
C PRO A 88 9.33 12.78 -8.07
N LEU A 89 8.47 12.73 -7.06
CA LEU A 89 7.52 13.80 -6.79
C LEU A 89 8.25 14.97 -6.10
N ASP A 90 8.09 16.17 -6.65
CA ASP A 90 8.65 17.38 -6.08
C ASP A 90 7.91 17.85 -4.82
N TRP A 91 8.61 18.61 -3.98
CA TRP A 91 7.99 19.17 -2.78
C TRP A 91 6.92 20.21 -3.13
N ILE A 92 5.72 20.01 -2.61
CA ILE A 92 4.58 20.93 -2.75
C ILE A 92 4.62 21.95 -1.60
N ALA A 93 4.92 23.18 -1.90
CA ALA A 93 5.13 24.24 -0.88
C ALA A 93 3.83 24.65 -0.18
N SER A 94 2.71 24.69 -0.90
CA SER A 94 1.40 25.01 -0.34
C SER A 94 0.88 23.87 0.53
N ASP A 95 0.62 24.16 1.82
CA ASP A 95 0.12 23.16 2.77
C ASP A 95 -1.26 22.60 2.36
N ASN A 96 -2.14 23.46 1.85
CA ASN A 96 -3.47 23.03 1.41
C ASN A 96 -3.41 22.16 0.17
N GLU A 97 -2.61 22.53 -0.82
CA GLU A 97 -2.40 21.76 -2.03
C GLU A 97 -1.73 20.43 -1.71
N ARG A 98 -0.68 20.44 -0.90
CA ARG A 98 0.03 19.23 -0.46
C ARG A 98 -0.91 18.26 0.24
N LYS A 99 -1.74 18.77 1.18
CA LYS A 99 -2.75 17.96 1.86
C LYS A 99 -3.71 17.30 0.87
N THR A 100 -4.21 18.06 -0.12
CA THR A 100 -5.13 17.55 -1.14
C THR A 100 -4.48 16.44 -1.96
N VAL A 101 -3.24 16.64 -2.40
CA VAL A 101 -2.48 15.64 -3.17
C VAL A 101 -2.19 14.40 -2.33
N CYS A 102 -1.76 14.57 -1.07
CA CYS A 102 -1.51 13.45 -0.17
C CYS A 102 -2.78 12.63 0.10
N ASP A 103 -3.91 13.30 0.34
CA ASP A 103 -5.21 12.64 0.54
C ASP A 103 -5.63 11.83 -0.68
N ASP A 104 -5.47 12.39 -1.87
CA ASP A 104 -5.83 11.69 -3.11
C ASP A 104 -4.93 10.49 -3.37
N ILE A 105 -3.62 10.64 -3.22
CA ILE A 105 -2.67 9.54 -3.40
C ILE A 105 -2.94 8.41 -2.40
N VAL A 106 -3.16 8.73 -1.13
CA VAL A 106 -3.43 7.71 -0.11
C VAL A 106 -4.74 6.97 -0.37
N LYS A 107 -5.78 7.67 -0.88
CA LYS A 107 -7.10 7.08 -1.13
C LYS A 107 -7.19 6.34 -2.46
N ASN A 108 -6.60 6.90 -3.51
CA ASN A 108 -6.84 6.49 -4.90
C ASN A 108 -5.56 6.23 -5.68
N GLY A 109 -4.38 6.54 -5.12
CA GLY A 109 -3.12 6.49 -5.83
C GLY A 109 -2.66 5.08 -6.18
N SER A 110 -1.88 4.99 -7.24
CA SER A 110 -1.14 3.78 -7.61
C SER A 110 -0.01 3.50 -6.62
N ARG A 111 0.54 2.29 -6.66
CA ARG A 111 1.76 1.94 -5.89
C ARG A 111 2.93 2.87 -6.18
N LYS A 112 3.10 3.25 -7.46
CA LYS A 112 4.13 4.20 -7.89
C LYS A 112 3.92 5.57 -7.23
N GLN A 113 2.70 6.10 -7.26
CA GLN A 113 2.38 7.37 -6.61
C GLN A 113 2.58 7.32 -5.09
N LEU A 114 2.21 6.23 -4.42
CA LEU A 114 2.49 6.04 -3.00
C LEU A 114 3.99 6.02 -2.71
N MET A 115 4.78 5.33 -3.53
CA MET A 115 6.24 5.31 -3.39
C MET A 115 6.86 6.69 -3.61
N GLN A 116 6.39 7.43 -4.62
CA GLN A 116 6.81 8.81 -4.89
C GLN A 116 6.46 9.75 -3.72
N LEU A 117 5.27 9.58 -3.12
CA LEU A 117 4.83 10.32 -1.93
C LEU A 117 5.75 10.04 -0.73
N VAL A 118 6.03 8.77 -0.45
CA VAL A 118 6.99 8.39 0.59
C VAL A 118 8.34 9.04 0.36
N GLY A 119 8.86 8.98 -0.87
CA GLY A 119 10.12 9.60 -1.25
C GLY A 119 10.14 11.12 -1.05
N MET A 120 9.08 11.83 -1.44
CA MET A 120 8.94 13.27 -1.26
C MET A 120 8.96 13.66 0.22
N LEU A 121 8.13 13.02 1.03
CA LEU A 121 7.99 13.32 2.46
C LEU A 121 9.26 12.93 3.23
N TYR A 122 9.88 11.80 2.89
CA TYR A 122 11.13 11.36 3.49
C TYR A 122 12.26 12.34 3.23
N ARG A 123 12.49 12.75 1.98
CA ARG A 123 13.52 13.74 1.63
C ARG A 123 13.31 15.06 2.38
N ARG A 124 12.06 15.52 2.50
CA ARG A 124 11.75 16.73 3.26
C ARG A 124 12.05 16.59 4.74
N ARG A 125 11.70 15.45 5.34
CA ARG A 125 11.99 15.15 6.75
C ARG A 125 13.49 15.20 7.02
N GLU A 126 14.29 14.53 6.19
CA GLU A 126 15.74 14.51 6.38
C GLU A 126 16.36 15.92 6.19
N ALA A 127 15.94 16.65 5.16
CA ALA A 127 16.42 18.03 4.95
C ALA A 127 16.08 18.98 6.12
N LEU A 128 14.93 18.81 6.76
CA LEU A 128 14.56 19.60 7.95
C LEU A 128 15.35 19.18 9.19
N LYS A 129 15.61 17.87 9.33
CA LYS A 129 16.43 17.33 10.42
C LYS A 129 17.86 17.90 10.39
N ASP A 130 18.48 17.97 9.21
CA ASP A 130 19.79 18.58 9.01
C ASP A 130 19.82 20.07 9.39
N GLN A 131 18.69 20.76 9.15
CA GLN A 131 18.51 22.17 9.54
C GLN A 131 18.04 22.35 10.99
N LYS A 132 17.87 21.27 11.77
CA LYS A 132 17.30 21.27 13.13
C LYS A 132 15.90 21.91 13.18
N LYS A 133 15.11 21.77 12.10
CA LYS A 133 13.73 22.25 11.99
C LYS A 133 12.75 21.11 12.20
N HIS A 134 11.55 21.47 12.67
CA HIS A 134 10.49 20.50 12.91
C HIS A 134 9.82 20.06 11.60
N PHE A 135 9.62 18.76 11.46
CA PHE A 135 8.79 18.18 10.39
C PHE A 135 7.31 18.25 10.80
N HIS A 136 6.45 18.75 9.94
CA HIS A 136 5.06 19.03 10.26
C HIS A 136 4.30 17.74 10.65
N ASN A 137 3.50 17.77 11.70
CA ASN A 137 2.80 16.59 12.22
C ASN A 137 1.86 15.96 11.18
N VAL A 138 1.19 16.79 10.36
CA VAL A 138 0.31 16.31 9.28
C VAL A 138 1.10 15.53 8.23
N ASP A 139 2.25 16.08 7.81
CA ASP A 139 3.14 15.42 6.83
C ASP A 139 3.73 14.12 7.41
N ALA A 140 4.05 14.11 8.71
CA ALA A 140 4.50 12.91 9.41
C ALA A 140 3.43 11.81 9.45
N GLN A 141 2.15 12.17 9.61
CA GLN A 141 1.05 11.20 9.56
C GLN A 141 0.85 10.61 8.17
N TYR A 142 0.95 11.45 7.11
CA TYR A 142 0.90 10.95 5.73
C TYR A 142 2.05 10.00 5.44
N LEU A 143 3.27 10.36 5.83
CA LEU A 143 4.44 9.49 5.67
C LEU A 143 4.22 8.14 6.35
N LYS A 144 3.83 8.14 7.62
CA LYS A 144 3.54 6.92 8.39
C LYS A 144 2.45 6.07 7.75
N THR A 145 1.39 6.70 7.23
CA THR A 145 0.29 5.98 6.57
C THR A 145 0.76 5.35 5.26
N ALA A 146 1.45 6.11 4.41
CA ALA A 146 1.94 5.63 3.13
C ALA A 146 3.02 4.54 3.30
N GLU A 147 3.93 4.69 4.27
CA GLU A 147 4.91 3.65 4.62
C GLU A 147 4.21 2.36 5.04
N ARG A 148 3.22 2.44 5.93
CA ARG A 148 2.46 1.25 6.35
C ARG A 148 1.78 0.54 5.20
N MET A 149 1.21 1.28 4.25
CA MET A 149 0.54 0.71 3.07
C MET A 149 1.52 0.01 2.12
N LEU A 150 2.74 0.54 1.98
CA LEU A 150 3.74 0.02 1.05
C LEU A 150 4.67 -1.00 1.69
N HIS A 151 5.18 -0.73 2.90
CA HIS A 151 6.22 -1.55 3.50
C HIS A 151 5.73 -2.97 3.79
N GLY A 152 4.47 -3.14 4.19
CA GLY A 152 3.89 -4.48 4.37
C GLY A 152 3.88 -5.27 3.07
N GLU A 153 3.46 -4.67 1.96
CA GLU A 153 3.45 -5.32 0.66
C GLU A 153 4.86 -5.59 0.13
N LEU A 154 5.77 -4.61 0.23
CA LEU A 154 7.16 -4.78 -0.20
C LEU A 154 7.90 -5.81 0.64
N ALA A 155 7.71 -5.81 1.95
CA ALA A 155 8.28 -6.81 2.85
C ALA A 155 7.87 -8.23 2.44
N TYR A 156 6.57 -8.41 2.18
CA TYR A 156 6.03 -9.69 1.72
C TYR A 156 6.61 -10.10 0.36
N ALA A 157 6.63 -9.18 -0.61
CA ALA A 157 7.14 -9.43 -1.96
C ALA A 157 8.64 -9.75 -1.99
N LEU A 158 9.42 -9.07 -1.14
CA LEU A 158 10.89 -9.22 -1.06
C LEU A 158 11.34 -10.30 -0.06
N GLY A 159 10.42 -10.84 0.75
CA GLY A 159 10.75 -11.84 1.78
C GLY A 159 11.61 -11.28 2.93
N ILE A 160 11.44 -10.00 3.30
CA ILE A 160 12.17 -9.32 4.37
C ILE A 160 11.21 -8.82 5.45
N ALA A 161 11.73 -8.39 6.60
CA ALA A 161 10.91 -7.75 7.63
C ALA A 161 10.45 -6.35 7.19
N ALA A 162 9.27 -5.91 7.64
CA ALA A 162 8.74 -4.59 7.30
C ALA A 162 9.66 -3.44 7.75
N ASP A 163 10.34 -3.61 8.88
CA ASP A 163 11.29 -2.64 9.41
C ASP A 163 12.57 -2.50 8.56
N ASP A 164 12.91 -3.54 7.79
CA ASP A 164 14.09 -3.55 6.92
C ASP A 164 13.83 -2.93 5.54
N VAL A 165 12.56 -2.68 5.18
CA VAL A 165 12.19 -2.18 3.84
C VAL A 165 12.82 -0.82 3.54
N ALA A 166 12.81 0.10 4.49
CA ALA A 166 13.40 1.44 4.29
C ALA A 166 14.91 1.37 4.03
N GLU A 167 15.61 0.47 4.73
CA GLU A 167 17.05 0.25 4.52
C GLU A 167 17.31 -0.44 3.18
N TYR A 168 16.49 -1.41 2.82
CA TYR A 168 16.56 -2.09 1.52
C TYR A 168 16.42 -1.09 0.37
N ILE A 169 15.42 -0.20 0.41
CA ILE A 169 15.21 0.84 -0.60
C ILE A 169 16.44 1.76 -0.69
N ARG A 170 16.99 2.21 0.44
CA ARG A 170 18.18 3.06 0.46
C ARG A 170 19.37 2.40 -0.19
N ARG A 171 19.66 1.15 0.14
CA ARG A 171 20.79 0.38 -0.45
C ARG A 171 20.62 0.21 -1.95
N ARG A 172 19.41 -0.18 -2.38
CA ARG A 172 19.12 -0.35 -3.80
C ARG A 172 19.36 0.93 -4.59
N LEU A 173 18.83 2.06 -4.12
CA LEU A 173 18.98 3.35 -4.78
C LEU A 173 20.40 3.91 -4.73
N ALA A 174 21.22 3.47 -3.77
CA ALA A 174 22.64 3.79 -3.71
C ALA A 174 23.51 2.89 -4.62
N GLY A 175 22.92 1.92 -5.32
CA GLY A 175 23.66 0.98 -6.17
C GLY A 175 24.46 -0.06 -5.38
N CYS A 176 24.09 -0.33 -4.13
CA CYS A 176 24.73 -1.29 -3.25
C CYS A 176 24.09 -2.68 -3.26
N ASP A 177 23.28 -2.97 -4.28
CA ASP A 177 22.69 -4.30 -4.47
C ASP A 177 23.74 -5.25 -5.06
N THR A 178 24.27 -6.10 -4.22
CA THR A 178 24.97 -7.32 -4.60
C THR A 178 24.14 -8.53 -4.21
#